data_e6daaa5791fae9f81d314e403776f209
#
_entry.id   e6daaa5791fae9f81d314e403776f209
#
_cell.length_a   1.000
_cell.length_b   1.000
_cell.length_c   1.000
_cell.angle_alpha   90.00
_cell.angle_beta   90.00
_cell.angle_gamma   90.00
#
_symmetry.space_group_name_H-M   'P 1'
#
loop_
_entity.id
_entity.type
_entity.pdbx_description
1 polymer ?
#
loop_
_entity_poly.entity_id
_entity_poly.type
_entity_poly.pdbx_seq_one_letter_code
_entity_poly.pdbx_strand_id
1 'polypeptide(L)'
;DEGYTIVHVPPILVDERRKNETHPEKSDSLDALGVAKVILQRSDTLLPYTVTPEAVKAKQIKELSMDREYLVDERTRLKNQLHTILHRLWNTEYRVKFKDSFSLKALRYWKARTPKSADDFLIRSMRRKVSRMLDLHNEIQELEKELETLLEESGHTIHTASGCGLTIAATIIGEVGDINRFHSPASLAKYAGCAPRECSSGKTKRWRKSRSGNRRLNCAFHRMALSQISRMGNNKAQTYFKRKVSEGKSKSQALVCLRRQMVNIVWMMLKHKTIYDIHRND
;
A
#
# COMPACT_ATOMS: atom_id res chain seq x y z
N ASP A 1 14.03 30.22 11.23
CA ASP A 1 12.93 30.65 10.32
C ASP A 1 13.42 31.82 9.46
N GLU A 2 14.13 31.50 8.37
CA GLU A 2 14.67 32.51 7.44
C GLU A 2 13.68 32.91 6.32
N GLY A 3 12.38 32.59 6.47
CA GLY A 3 11.32 32.97 5.52
C GLY A 3 11.34 32.26 4.17
N TYR A 4 12.10 31.17 4.03
CA TYR A 4 12.13 30.38 2.80
C TYR A 4 10.95 29.40 2.72
N THR A 5 10.32 29.34 1.53
CA THR A 5 9.30 28.33 1.25
C THR A 5 9.97 27.09 0.67
N ILE A 6 9.85 25.97 1.38
CA ILE A 6 10.34 24.67 0.91
C ILE A 6 9.25 24.04 0.04
N VAL A 7 9.60 23.54 -1.13
CA VAL A 7 8.68 22.81 -2.02
C VAL A 7 9.25 21.43 -2.37
N HIS A 8 8.36 20.45 -2.51
CA HIS A 8 8.75 19.13 -2.99
C HIS A 8 8.58 19.06 -4.50
N VAL A 9 9.68 18.84 -5.21
CA VAL A 9 9.67 18.60 -6.65
C VAL A 9 9.65 17.10 -6.92
N PRO A 10 8.57 16.55 -7.49
CA PRO A 10 8.52 15.15 -7.86
C PRO A 10 9.63 14.79 -8.86
N PRO A 11 10.41 13.71 -8.63
CA PRO A 11 11.51 13.33 -9.52
C PRO A 11 11.10 13.12 -10.98
N ILE A 12 9.84 12.72 -11.20
CA ILE A 12 9.30 12.52 -12.55
C ILE A 12 9.31 13.81 -13.38
N LEU A 13 9.12 14.97 -12.77
CA LEU A 13 9.11 16.26 -13.47
C LEU A 13 10.53 16.65 -13.94
N VAL A 14 11.53 16.31 -13.13
CA VAL A 14 12.94 16.52 -13.49
C VAL A 14 13.35 15.56 -14.60
N ASP A 15 12.93 14.29 -14.50
CA ASP A 15 13.21 13.27 -15.52
C ASP A 15 12.51 13.56 -16.87
N GLU A 16 11.24 13.98 -16.83
CA GLU A 16 10.51 14.42 -18.05
C GLU A 16 11.21 15.59 -18.72
N ARG A 17 11.69 16.57 -17.94
CA ARG A 17 12.44 17.69 -18.47
C ARG A 17 13.75 17.25 -19.12
N ARG A 18 14.56 16.45 -18.42
CA ARG A 18 15.85 15.95 -18.93
C ARG A 18 15.68 15.20 -20.26
N LYS A 19 14.65 14.38 -20.41
CA LYS A 19 14.33 13.65 -21.65
C LYS A 19 14.00 14.56 -22.83
N ASN A 20 13.59 15.78 -22.55
CA ASN A 20 13.26 16.79 -23.57
C ASN A 20 14.44 17.72 -23.88
N GLU A 21 15.58 17.58 -23.22
CA GLU A 21 16.79 18.35 -23.50
C GLU A 21 17.62 17.68 -24.61
N THR A 22 18.41 18.49 -25.34
CA THR A 22 19.22 18.05 -26.49
C THR A 22 20.31 17.06 -26.06
N HIS A 23 20.78 17.13 -24.81
CA HIS A 23 21.78 16.26 -24.23
C HIS A 23 21.26 15.69 -22.92
N PRO A 24 20.70 14.46 -22.90
CA PRO A 24 20.08 13.86 -21.73
C PRO A 24 21.11 13.24 -20.77
N GLU A 25 22.21 13.92 -20.51
CA GLU A 25 23.22 13.49 -19.55
C GLU A 25 22.67 13.54 -18.12
N LYS A 26 23.20 12.67 -17.27
CA LYS A 26 22.83 12.62 -15.86
C LYS A 26 24.02 12.96 -14.98
N SER A 27 23.91 14.07 -14.27
CA SER A 27 24.82 14.48 -13.20
C SER A 27 24.03 15.17 -12.09
N ASP A 28 24.58 15.19 -10.88
CA ASP A 28 23.91 15.82 -9.74
C ASP A 28 23.72 17.33 -9.96
N SER A 29 24.65 17.99 -10.65
CA SER A 29 24.53 19.42 -11.01
C SER A 29 23.41 19.68 -12.00
N LEU A 30 23.23 18.79 -13.01
CA LEU A 30 22.13 18.90 -13.97
C LEU A 30 20.78 18.56 -13.33
N ASP A 31 20.75 17.61 -12.41
CA ASP A 31 19.54 17.30 -11.66
C ASP A 31 19.15 18.46 -10.73
N ALA A 32 20.12 19.11 -10.05
CA ALA A 32 19.87 20.31 -9.25
C ALA A 32 19.36 21.48 -10.11
N LEU A 33 19.98 21.72 -11.25
CA LEU A 33 19.50 22.73 -12.22
C LEU A 33 18.11 22.38 -12.74
N GLY A 34 17.84 21.11 -13.00
CA GLY A 34 16.52 20.62 -13.39
C GLY A 34 15.44 20.91 -12.34
N VAL A 35 15.75 20.67 -11.06
CA VAL A 35 14.87 21.01 -9.92
C VAL A 35 14.59 22.50 -9.89
N ALA A 36 15.62 23.35 -9.96
CA ALA A 36 15.46 24.82 -9.96
C ALA A 36 14.58 25.31 -11.09
N LYS A 37 14.81 24.82 -12.31
CA LYS A 37 14.00 25.15 -13.48
C LYS A 37 12.54 24.70 -13.37
N VAL A 38 12.27 23.53 -12.76
CA VAL A 38 10.89 23.06 -12.50
C VAL A 38 10.19 23.97 -11.50
N ILE A 39 10.88 24.39 -10.43
CA ILE A 39 10.34 25.33 -9.44
C ILE A 39 9.96 26.64 -10.13
N LEU A 40 10.85 27.24 -10.90
CA LEU A 40 10.59 28.52 -11.61
C LEU A 40 9.41 28.44 -12.60
N GLN A 41 9.22 27.30 -13.25
CA GLN A 41 8.16 27.11 -14.25
C GLN A 41 6.82 26.69 -13.68
N ARG A 42 6.79 26.10 -12.48
CA ARG A 42 5.59 25.48 -11.89
C ARG A 42 5.39 25.87 -10.42
N SER A 43 5.88 27.03 -10.00
CA SER A 43 5.77 27.53 -8.62
C SER A 43 4.32 27.57 -8.11
N ASP A 44 3.37 27.87 -8.99
CA ASP A 44 1.94 27.92 -8.73
C ASP A 44 1.27 26.55 -8.55
N THR A 45 1.90 25.52 -9.08
CA THR A 45 1.37 24.13 -9.02
C THR A 45 2.10 23.23 -8.05
N LEU A 46 3.29 23.64 -7.56
CA LEU A 46 4.05 22.93 -6.56
C LEU A 46 3.51 23.27 -5.17
N LEU A 47 3.22 22.23 -4.39
CA LEU A 47 2.71 22.43 -3.05
C LEU A 47 3.84 22.74 -2.07
N PRO A 48 3.69 23.75 -1.19
CA PRO A 48 4.62 24.01 -0.12
C PRO A 48 4.77 22.77 0.78
N TYR A 49 6.00 22.46 1.16
CA TYR A 49 6.28 21.44 2.16
C TYR A 49 6.19 22.10 3.54
N THR A 50 5.12 21.82 4.24
CA THR A 50 4.96 22.26 5.64
C THR A 50 5.20 21.08 6.58
N VAL A 51 6.04 21.28 7.58
CA VAL A 51 6.23 20.31 8.66
C VAL A 51 5.12 20.52 9.68
N THR A 52 3.98 19.91 9.44
CA THR A 52 2.88 19.89 10.41
C THR A 52 3.03 18.72 11.37
N PRO A 53 2.49 18.79 12.61
CA PRO A 53 2.48 17.64 13.52
C PRO A 53 1.84 16.40 12.88
N GLU A 54 0.80 16.58 12.07
CA GLU A 54 0.16 15.52 11.29
C GLU A 54 1.12 14.90 10.27
N ALA A 55 1.91 15.71 9.56
CA ALA A 55 2.90 15.21 8.61
C ALA A 55 4.02 14.41 9.31
N VAL A 56 4.44 14.83 10.50
CA VAL A 56 5.44 14.10 11.31
C VAL A 56 4.88 12.73 11.74
N LYS A 57 3.67 12.69 12.31
CA LYS A 57 3.02 11.44 12.71
C LYS A 57 2.79 10.52 11.50
N ALA A 58 2.33 11.07 10.39
CA ALA A 58 2.15 10.30 9.16
C ALA A 58 3.48 9.70 8.66
N LYS A 59 4.60 10.40 8.80
CA LYS A 59 5.93 9.89 8.48
C LYS A 59 6.31 8.71 9.37
N GLN A 60 6.11 8.79 10.69
CA GLN A 60 6.35 7.70 11.63
C GLN A 60 5.49 6.47 11.29
N ILE A 61 4.19 6.67 11.06
CA ILE A 61 3.28 5.59 10.63
C ILE A 61 3.76 4.96 9.31
N LYS A 62 4.26 5.76 8.37
CA LYS A 62 4.81 5.26 7.10
C LYS A 62 6.03 4.38 7.33
N GLU A 63 6.99 4.81 8.13
CA GLU A 63 8.22 4.07 8.42
C GLU A 63 7.89 2.72 9.07
N LEU A 64 7.09 2.69 10.14
CA LEU A 64 6.65 1.44 10.78
C LEU A 64 5.85 0.53 9.84
N SER A 65 4.98 1.11 9.00
CA SER A 65 4.25 0.34 7.98
C SER A 65 5.18 -0.31 6.95
N MET A 66 6.29 0.35 6.61
CA MET A 66 7.32 -0.20 5.72
C MET A 66 8.11 -1.30 6.40
N ASP A 67 8.55 -1.09 7.63
CA ASP A 67 9.29 -2.10 8.40
C ASP A 67 8.46 -3.37 8.58
N ARG A 68 7.17 -3.22 8.93
CA ARG A 68 6.25 -4.36 8.98
C ARG A 68 6.16 -5.09 7.62
N GLU A 69 6.11 -4.36 6.51
CA GLU A 69 6.03 -4.94 5.17
C GLU A 69 7.30 -5.75 4.85
N TYR A 70 8.48 -5.24 5.21
CA TYR A 70 9.75 -5.96 5.07
C TYR A 70 9.79 -7.26 5.85
N LEU A 71 9.32 -7.27 7.11
CA LEU A 71 9.25 -8.48 7.93
C LEU A 71 8.24 -9.50 7.35
N VAL A 72 7.11 -9.04 6.83
CA VAL A 72 6.12 -9.91 6.15
C VAL A 72 6.71 -10.54 4.88
N ASP A 73 7.48 -9.79 4.12
CA ASP A 73 8.15 -10.28 2.91
C ASP A 73 9.25 -11.30 3.27
N GLU A 74 10.02 -11.05 4.32
CA GLU A 74 11.00 -12.01 4.85
C GLU A 74 10.29 -13.31 5.28
N ARG A 75 9.21 -13.20 6.05
CA ARG A 75 8.39 -14.35 6.46
C ARG A 75 7.87 -15.13 5.25
N THR A 76 7.46 -14.46 4.19
CA THR A 76 6.99 -15.10 2.95
C THR A 76 8.11 -15.85 2.24
N ARG A 77 9.31 -15.27 2.16
CA ARG A 77 10.50 -15.95 1.61
C ARG A 77 10.86 -17.20 2.41
N LEU A 78 10.88 -17.10 3.74
CA LEU A 78 11.14 -18.26 4.62
C LEU A 78 10.07 -19.33 4.48
N LYS A 79 8.80 -18.95 4.38
CA LYS A 79 7.68 -19.87 4.13
C LYS A 79 7.90 -20.70 2.86
N ASN A 80 8.30 -20.06 1.77
CA ASN A 80 8.57 -20.75 0.50
C ASN A 80 9.76 -21.71 0.61
N GLN A 81 10.83 -21.32 1.31
CA GLN A 81 11.98 -22.19 1.56
C GLN A 81 11.61 -23.38 2.44
N LEU A 82 10.79 -23.15 3.49
CA LEU A 82 10.31 -24.21 4.37
C LEU A 82 9.39 -25.18 3.64
N HIS A 83 8.56 -24.74 2.71
CA HIS A 83 7.77 -25.63 1.86
C HIS A 83 8.64 -26.66 1.16
N THR A 84 9.76 -26.23 0.59
CA THR A 84 10.72 -27.11 -0.11
C THR A 84 11.35 -28.11 0.87
N ILE A 85 11.79 -27.65 2.06
CA ILE A 85 12.42 -28.51 3.07
C ILE A 85 11.42 -29.52 3.63
N LEU A 86 10.22 -29.06 4.01
CA LEU A 86 9.18 -29.94 4.56
C LEU A 86 8.73 -30.99 3.52
N HIS A 87 8.70 -30.64 2.24
CA HIS A 87 8.43 -31.59 1.16
C HIS A 87 9.51 -32.67 1.05
N ARG A 88 10.79 -32.29 1.17
CA ARG A 88 11.91 -33.26 1.17
C ARG A 88 11.88 -34.19 2.38
N LEU A 89 11.44 -33.69 3.55
CA LEU A 89 11.44 -34.45 4.80
C LEU A 89 10.20 -35.34 4.98
N TRP A 90 9.01 -34.91 4.48
CA TRP A 90 7.74 -35.59 4.73
C TRP A 90 6.84 -35.67 3.49
N ASN A 91 7.37 -35.47 2.30
CA ASN A 91 6.59 -35.47 1.06
C ASN A 91 5.38 -34.54 1.14
N THR A 92 4.20 -35.02 0.70
CA THR A 92 2.93 -34.25 0.77
C THR A 92 2.25 -34.33 2.14
N GLU A 93 2.68 -35.23 3.03
CA GLU A 93 2.06 -35.46 4.35
C GLU A 93 2.04 -34.20 5.23
N TYR A 94 3.05 -33.33 5.13
CA TYR A 94 3.09 -32.09 5.91
C TYR A 94 1.92 -31.16 5.61
N ARG A 95 1.34 -31.20 4.39
CA ARG A 95 0.20 -30.36 3.98
C ARG A 95 -1.12 -30.81 4.60
N VAL A 96 -1.24 -32.12 4.84
CA VAL A 96 -2.46 -32.71 5.39
C VAL A 96 -2.52 -32.58 6.90
N LYS A 97 -1.35 -32.51 7.57
CA LYS A 97 -1.24 -32.51 9.04
C LYS A 97 -1.92 -31.32 9.71
N PHE A 98 -1.89 -30.14 9.05
CA PHE A 98 -2.46 -28.90 9.58
C PHE A 98 -3.25 -28.18 8.49
N LYS A 99 -4.36 -27.51 8.86
CA LYS A 99 -5.10 -26.64 7.95
C LYS A 99 -4.21 -25.52 7.37
N ASP A 100 -3.30 -25.00 8.21
CA ASP A 100 -2.20 -24.12 7.79
C ASP A 100 -0.90 -24.70 8.34
N SER A 101 -0.04 -25.19 7.45
CA SER A 101 1.27 -25.80 7.78
C SER A 101 2.26 -24.83 8.41
N PHE A 102 1.96 -23.54 8.45
CA PHE A 102 2.81 -22.45 8.97
C PHE A 102 2.14 -21.66 10.10
N SER A 103 1.02 -22.15 10.64
CA SER A 103 0.47 -21.64 11.90
C SER A 103 1.47 -21.80 13.04
N LEU A 104 1.37 -21.00 14.10
CA LEU A 104 2.25 -21.11 15.29
C LEU A 104 2.31 -22.51 15.85
N LYS A 105 1.14 -23.19 15.90
CA LYS A 105 1.05 -24.59 16.33
C LYS A 105 1.85 -25.53 15.41
N ALA A 106 1.73 -25.33 14.09
CA ALA A 106 2.45 -26.13 13.12
C ALA A 106 3.96 -25.86 13.16
N LEU A 107 4.38 -24.61 13.29
CA LEU A 107 5.79 -24.24 13.39
C LEU A 107 6.46 -24.87 14.63
N ARG A 108 5.81 -24.79 15.80
CA ARG A 108 6.29 -25.45 17.03
C ARG A 108 6.38 -26.98 16.87
N TYR A 109 5.42 -27.58 16.19
CA TYR A 109 5.44 -29.01 15.88
C TYR A 109 6.63 -29.38 14.97
N TRP A 110 6.85 -28.65 13.87
CA TRP A 110 7.98 -28.91 12.96
C TRP A 110 9.33 -28.70 13.65
N LYS A 111 9.45 -27.69 14.52
CA LYS A 111 10.66 -27.44 15.31
C LYS A 111 11.09 -28.64 16.17
N ALA A 112 10.10 -29.31 16.79
CA ALA A 112 10.32 -30.44 17.71
C ALA A 112 10.48 -31.78 16.99
N ARG A 113 9.98 -31.91 15.74
CA ARG A 113 9.94 -33.20 15.06
C ARG A 113 11.23 -33.53 14.33
N THR A 114 11.63 -34.81 14.40
CA THR A 114 12.76 -35.37 13.67
C THR A 114 12.30 -36.57 12.85
N PRO A 115 12.45 -36.59 11.52
CA PRO A 115 12.17 -37.75 10.70
C PRO A 115 13.16 -38.90 10.99
N LYS A 116 12.72 -40.15 10.83
CA LYS A 116 13.53 -41.34 11.15
C LYS A 116 14.77 -41.56 10.29
N SER A 117 14.81 -40.98 9.07
CA SER A 117 15.87 -41.23 8.10
C SER A 117 16.29 -39.94 7.32
N ALA A 118 16.25 -38.78 7.98
CA ALA A 118 16.53 -37.54 7.31
C ALA A 118 17.98 -37.09 7.51
N ASP A 119 18.50 -36.40 6.50
CA ASP A 119 19.76 -35.69 6.57
C ASP A 119 19.74 -34.65 7.71
N ASP A 120 20.66 -34.81 8.65
CA ASP A 120 20.87 -33.90 9.78
C ASP A 120 21.01 -32.43 9.34
N PHE A 121 21.59 -32.17 8.17
CA PHE A 121 21.71 -30.82 7.62
C PHE A 121 20.34 -30.21 7.31
N LEU A 122 19.44 -30.96 6.69
CA LEU A 122 18.09 -30.49 6.38
C LEU A 122 17.28 -30.21 7.65
N ILE A 123 17.43 -31.06 8.68
CA ILE A 123 16.77 -30.87 9.96
C ILE A 123 17.27 -29.61 10.65
N ARG A 124 18.58 -29.39 10.69
CA ARG A 124 19.16 -28.16 11.26
C ARG A 124 18.72 -26.92 10.48
N SER A 125 18.71 -26.99 9.14
CA SER A 125 18.23 -25.90 8.28
C SER A 125 16.77 -25.57 8.53
N MET A 126 15.91 -26.58 8.63
CA MET A 126 14.50 -26.43 8.97
C MET A 126 14.32 -25.73 10.32
N ARG A 127 14.99 -26.24 11.36
CA ARG A 127 14.87 -25.68 12.72
C ARG A 127 15.28 -24.21 12.80
N ARG A 128 16.36 -23.81 12.13
CA ARG A 128 16.79 -22.40 12.05
C ARG A 128 15.72 -21.53 11.40
N LYS A 129 15.18 -21.96 10.26
CA LYS A 129 14.15 -21.21 9.53
C LYS A 129 12.82 -21.13 10.30
N VAL A 130 12.44 -22.22 10.98
CA VAL A 130 11.25 -22.21 11.84
C VAL A 130 11.44 -21.29 13.04
N SER A 131 12.60 -21.28 13.68
CA SER A 131 12.90 -20.33 14.75
C SER A 131 12.77 -18.89 14.25
N ARG A 132 13.43 -18.54 13.13
CA ARG A 132 13.31 -17.19 12.56
C ARG A 132 11.88 -16.82 12.20
N MET A 133 11.06 -17.77 11.71
CA MET A 133 9.63 -17.50 11.47
C MET A 133 8.83 -17.21 12.74
N LEU A 134 9.17 -17.85 13.86
CA LEU A 134 8.54 -17.55 15.15
C LEU A 134 8.96 -16.17 15.66
N ASP A 135 10.24 -15.82 15.52
CA ASP A 135 10.75 -14.49 15.90
C ASP A 135 10.07 -13.40 15.05
N LEU A 136 10.02 -13.55 13.73
CA LEU A 136 9.32 -12.64 12.83
C LEU A 136 7.83 -12.49 13.16
N HIS A 137 7.20 -13.54 13.67
CA HIS A 137 5.80 -13.42 14.09
C HIS A 137 5.65 -12.46 15.28
N ASN A 138 6.54 -12.56 16.27
CA ASN A 138 6.53 -11.67 17.44
C ASN A 138 6.89 -10.23 17.04
N GLU A 139 7.95 -10.03 16.25
CA GLU A 139 8.36 -8.72 15.75
C GLU A 139 7.22 -8.02 14.97
N ILE A 140 6.50 -8.75 14.11
CA ILE A 140 5.35 -8.22 13.37
C ILE A 140 4.22 -7.82 14.32
N GLN A 141 3.95 -8.62 15.35
CA GLN A 141 2.90 -8.29 16.34
C GLN A 141 3.24 -7.06 17.16
N GLU A 142 4.51 -6.86 17.51
CA GLU A 142 4.99 -5.67 18.23
C GLU A 142 4.81 -4.42 17.35
N LEU A 143 5.23 -4.46 16.09
CA LEU A 143 5.02 -3.36 15.15
C LEU A 143 3.53 -3.07 14.89
N GLU A 144 2.68 -4.09 14.85
CA GLU A 144 1.23 -3.91 14.69
C GLU A 144 0.61 -3.20 15.88
N LYS A 145 1.05 -3.48 17.11
CA LYS A 145 0.60 -2.76 18.31
C LYS A 145 1.06 -1.31 18.32
N GLU A 146 2.31 -1.06 17.94
CA GLU A 146 2.84 0.29 17.85
C GLU A 146 2.12 1.11 16.79
N LEU A 147 1.84 0.52 15.62
CA LEU A 147 1.03 1.13 14.58
C LEU A 147 -0.39 1.45 15.05
N GLU A 148 -1.01 0.57 15.82
CA GLU A 148 -2.35 0.78 16.38
C GLU A 148 -2.36 2.00 17.30
N THR A 149 -1.40 2.09 18.22
CA THR A 149 -1.23 3.24 19.11
C THR A 149 -1.04 4.55 18.34
N LEU A 150 -0.14 4.58 17.35
CA LEU A 150 0.09 5.79 16.54
C LEU A 150 -1.12 6.19 15.69
N LEU A 151 -1.90 5.22 15.22
CA LEU A 151 -3.13 5.50 14.48
C LEU A 151 -4.20 6.13 15.39
N GLU A 152 -4.36 5.62 16.60
CA GLU A 152 -5.27 6.20 17.61
C GLU A 152 -4.86 7.63 17.96
N GLU A 153 -3.58 7.85 18.24
CA GLU A 153 -3.02 9.18 18.54
C GLU A 153 -3.14 10.17 17.37
N SER A 154 -3.18 9.68 16.12
CA SER A 154 -3.37 10.54 14.94
C SER A 154 -4.77 11.12 14.83
N GLY A 155 -5.74 10.52 15.52
CA GLY A 155 -7.15 10.87 15.46
C GLY A 155 -7.81 10.57 14.13
N HIS A 156 -7.17 9.81 13.24
CA HIS A 156 -7.75 9.37 11.98
C HIS A 156 -8.63 8.14 12.16
N THR A 157 -9.80 8.16 11.53
CA THR A 157 -10.85 7.14 11.68
C THR A 157 -11.01 6.24 10.46
N ILE A 158 -10.13 6.32 9.47
CA ILE A 158 -10.29 5.57 8.20
C ILE A 158 -10.30 4.05 8.37
N HIS A 159 -9.75 3.53 9.48
CA HIS A 159 -9.82 2.11 9.85
C HIS A 159 -11.26 1.63 10.10
N THR A 160 -12.21 2.54 10.37
CA THR A 160 -13.64 2.21 10.51
C THR A 160 -14.31 1.89 9.17
N ALA A 161 -13.71 2.28 8.05
CA ALA A 161 -14.25 1.97 6.73
C ALA A 161 -14.12 0.47 6.42
N SER A 162 -15.19 -0.11 5.88
CA SER A 162 -15.19 -1.52 5.49
C SER A 162 -14.01 -1.86 4.60
N GLY A 163 -13.26 -2.89 4.98
CA GLY A 163 -12.08 -3.33 4.24
C GLY A 163 -10.83 -2.48 4.42
N CYS A 164 -10.84 -1.51 5.32
CA CYS A 164 -9.70 -0.68 5.69
C CYS A 164 -9.17 -1.06 7.08
N GLY A 165 -8.64 -2.25 7.24
CA GLY A 165 -8.00 -2.65 8.50
C GLY A 165 -6.71 -1.89 8.79
N LEU A 166 -6.11 -2.12 9.97
CA LEU A 166 -4.92 -1.45 10.50
C LEU A 166 -3.84 -1.17 9.44
N THR A 167 -3.39 -2.21 8.74
CA THR A 167 -2.28 -2.10 7.77
C THR A 167 -2.63 -1.27 6.53
N ILE A 168 -3.88 -1.33 6.07
CA ILE A 168 -4.34 -0.50 4.94
C ILE A 168 -4.46 0.95 5.39
N ALA A 169 -5.02 1.20 6.58
CA ALA A 169 -5.13 2.53 7.17
C ALA A 169 -3.74 3.16 7.36
N ALA A 170 -2.80 2.44 7.97
CA ALA A 170 -1.42 2.90 8.15
C ALA A 170 -0.73 3.23 6.81
N THR A 171 -0.89 2.36 5.80
CA THR A 171 -0.34 2.62 4.47
C THR A 171 -0.95 3.88 3.84
N ILE A 172 -2.26 4.07 3.95
CA ILE A 172 -2.94 5.23 3.37
C ILE A 172 -2.51 6.51 4.09
N ILE A 173 -2.56 6.56 5.41
CA ILE A 173 -2.17 7.74 6.21
C ILE A 173 -0.69 8.07 5.96
N GLY A 174 0.18 7.08 6.02
CA GLY A 174 1.62 7.28 5.82
C GLY A 174 1.98 7.78 4.42
N GLU A 175 1.31 7.29 3.39
CA GLU A 175 1.58 7.73 1.99
C GLU A 175 0.86 9.03 1.63
N VAL A 176 -0.28 9.33 2.25
CA VAL A 176 -0.98 10.60 2.07
C VAL A 176 -0.25 11.73 2.79
N GLY A 177 0.29 11.47 4.00
CA GLY A 177 0.84 12.53 4.84
C GLY A 177 -0.23 13.53 5.25
N ASP A 178 0.04 14.83 5.06
CA ASP A 178 -0.98 15.86 5.28
C ASP A 178 -2.00 15.85 4.13
N ILE A 179 -3.27 15.64 4.49
CA ILE A 179 -4.38 15.62 3.51
C ILE A 179 -4.60 17.00 2.87
N ASN A 180 -4.21 18.08 3.54
CA ASN A 180 -4.40 19.44 3.06
C ASN A 180 -3.58 19.74 1.79
N ARG A 181 -2.53 18.98 1.53
CA ARG A 181 -1.79 19.06 0.26
C ARG A 181 -2.63 18.63 -0.96
N PHE A 182 -3.77 17.97 -0.75
CA PHE A 182 -4.69 17.60 -1.82
C PHE A 182 -5.94 18.46 -1.76
N HIS A 183 -6.06 19.42 -2.65
CA HIS A 183 -7.22 20.33 -2.71
C HIS A 183 -8.55 19.65 -3.09
N SER A 184 -8.49 18.42 -3.60
CA SER A 184 -9.70 17.65 -3.98
C SER A 184 -9.48 16.14 -3.94
N PRO A 185 -10.57 15.34 -3.85
CA PRO A 185 -10.48 13.90 -4.00
C PRO A 185 -9.91 13.47 -5.35
N ALA A 186 -10.07 14.31 -6.39
CA ALA A 186 -9.53 14.04 -7.72
C ALA A 186 -8.00 14.13 -7.75
N SER A 187 -7.41 15.09 -7.03
CA SER A 187 -5.95 15.22 -6.90
C SER A 187 -5.34 14.02 -6.15
N LEU A 188 -5.97 13.59 -5.05
CA LEU A 188 -5.56 12.37 -4.34
C LEU A 188 -5.68 11.13 -5.24
N ALA A 189 -6.76 11.00 -6.01
CA ALA A 189 -6.95 9.87 -6.91
C ALA A 189 -5.89 9.83 -8.03
N LYS A 190 -5.49 10.99 -8.55
CA LYS A 190 -4.40 11.10 -9.53
C LYS A 190 -3.07 10.67 -8.89
N TYR A 191 -2.77 11.17 -7.70
CA TYR A 191 -1.59 10.81 -6.93
C TYR A 191 -1.55 9.31 -6.59
N ALA A 192 -2.67 8.72 -6.18
CA ALA A 192 -2.79 7.29 -5.90
C ALA A 192 -2.83 6.39 -7.15
N GLY A 193 -2.78 6.95 -8.36
CA GLY A 193 -2.92 6.18 -9.59
C GLY A 193 -4.29 5.50 -9.76
N CYS A 194 -5.31 6.00 -9.07
CA CYS A 194 -6.69 5.50 -9.11
C CYS A 194 -7.59 6.27 -10.09
N ALA A 195 -7.10 7.35 -10.68
CA ALA A 195 -7.82 8.11 -11.71
C ALA A 195 -7.53 7.51 -13.10
N PRO A 196 -8.54 7.39 -13.96
CA PRO A 196 -8.29 7.05 -15.36
C PRO A 196 -7.55 8.19 -16.05
N ARG A 197 -6.65 7.83 -16.99
CA ARG A 197 -5.95 8.81 -17.82
C ARG A 197 -6.67 8.95 -19.17
N GLU A 198 -7.02 10.16 -19.52
CA GLU A 198 -7.49 10.45 -20.87
C GLU A 198 -6.32 10.34 -21.86
N CYS A 199 -6.57 9.64 -22.95
CA CYS A 199 -5.69 9.56 -24.09
C CYS A 199 -6.52 9.94 -25.30
N SER A 200 -6.56 11.24 -25.62
CA SER A 200 -7.27 11.78 -26.79
C SER A 200 -6.29 12.09 -27.91
N SER A 201 -6.70 11.79 -29.12
CA SER A 201 -5.99 12.10 -30.34
C SER A 201 -7.02 12.49 -31.40
N GLY A 202 -7.04 13.76 -31.80
CA GLY A 202 -8.04 14.29 -32.72
C GLY A 202 -9.47 14.08 -32.21
N LYS A 203 -10.30 13.43 -33.03
CA LYS A 203 -11.71 13.15 -32.72
C LYS A 203 -11.92 11.95 -31.75
N THR A 204 -10.87 11.21 -31.40
CA THR A 204 -11.00 9.96 -30.62
C THR A 204 -10.62 10.21 -29.16
N LYS A 205 -11.57 10.03 -28.23
CA LYS A 205 -11.33 10.05 -26.78
C LYS A 205 -11.29 8.64 -26.23
N ARG A 206 -10.17 8.24 -25.64
CA ARG A 206 -10.01 6.93 -24.98
C ARG A 206 -9.54 7.12 -23.53
N TRP A 207 -10.05 6.28 -22.64
CA TRP A 207 -9.63 6.25 -21.24
C TRP A 207 -8.76 5.04 -20.98
N ARG A 208 -7.56 5.26 -20.47
CA ARG A 208 -6.62 4.19 -20.12
C ARG A 208 -6.38 4.16 -18.62
N LYS A 209 -6.04 2.98 -18.11
CA LYS A 209 -5.57 2.83 -16.74
C LYS A 209 -4.27 3.61 -16.55
N SER A 210 -4.17 4.43 -15.51
CA SER A 210 -2.92 5.08 -15.15
C SER A 210 -1.88 4.02 -14.75
N ARG A 211 -0.66 4.19 -15.26
CA ARG A 211 0.53 3.42 -14.84
C ARG A 211 1.44 4.24 -13.92
N SER A 212 1.14 5.52 -13.74
CA SER A 212 1.84 6.45 -12.84
C SER A 212 1.11 6.56 -11.51
N GLY A 213 1.74 7.20 -10.54
CA GLY A 213 1.21 7.45 -9.21
C GLY A 213 1.82 6.54 -8.14
N ASN A 214 1.44 6.77 -6.91
CA ASN A 214 1.95 6.04 -5.76
C ASN A 214 1.43 4.58 -5.75
N ARG A 215 2.36 3.63 -5.96
CA ARG A 215 2.02 2.20 -6.06
C ARG A 215 1.49 1.61 -4.76
N ARG A 216 1.99 2.07 -3.61
CA ARG A 216 1.55 1.57 -2.29
C ARG A 216 0.10 1.99 -2.04
N LEU A 217 -0.24 3.26 -2.30
CA LEU A 217 -1.63 3.73 -2.24
C LEU A 217 -2.54 2.98 -3.23
N ASN A 218 -2.07 2.79 -4.47
CA ASN A 218 -2.85 2.03 -5.46
C ASN A 218 -3.16 0.62 -4.97
N CYS A 219 -2.17 -0.05 -4.36
CA CYS A 219 -2.32 -1.39 -3.80
C CYS A 219 -3.27 -1.38 -2.58
N ALA A 220 -3.13 -0.40 -1.68
CA ALA A 220 -4.00 -0.25 -0.51
C ALA A 220 -5.47 -0.08 -0.92
N PHE A 221 -5.77 0.84 -1.83
CA PHE A 221 -7.12 1.02 -2.36
C PHE A 221 -7.63 -0.19 -3.16
N HIS A 222 -6.75 -0.93 -3.81
CA HIS A 222 -7.12 -2.16 -4.50
C HIS A 222 -7.54 -3.26 -3.50
N ARG A 223 -6.75 -3.47 -2.45
CA ARG A 223 -7.06 -4.43 -1.38
C ARG A 223 -8.35 -4.05 -0.65
N MET A 224 -8.54 -2.76 -0.34
CA MET A 224 -9.76 -2.24 0.26
C MET A 224 -10.98 -2.53 -0.63
N ALA A 225 -10.92 -2.24 -1.92
CA ALA A 225 -12.01 -2.51 -2.85
C ALA A 225 -12.31 -4.01 -3.01
N LEU A 226 -11.29 -4.87 -3.06
CA LEU A 226 -11.47 -6.33 -3.08
C LEU A 226 -12.16 -6.83 -1.82
N SER A 227 -11.77 -6.33 -0.65
CA SER A 227 -12.42 -6.68 0.61
C SER A 227 -13.91 -6.29 0.60
N GLN A 228 -14.24 -5.11 0.08
CA GLN A 228 -15.63 -4.62 0.04
C GLN A 228 -16.53 -5.40 -0.91
N ILE A 229 -16.03 -5.97 -1.99
CA ILE A 229 -16.82 -6.82 -2.90
C ILE A 229 -16.82 -8.30 -2.50
N SER A 230 -16.05 -8.69 -1.48
CA SER A 230 -16.06 -10.06 -0.95
C SER A 230 -17.41 -10.44 -0.35
N ARG A 231 -17.62 -11.74 -0.09
CA ARG A 231 -18.87 -12.25 0.51
C ARG A 231 -19.24 -11.56 1.84
N MET A 232 -18.22 -11.20 2.64
CA MET A 232 -18.37 -10.53 3.94
C MET A 232 -18.21 -9.00 3.82
N GLY A 233 -18.29 -8.47 2.61
CA GLY A 233 -18.03 -7.07 2.34
C GLY A 233 -19.25 -6.17 2.48
N ASN A 234 -19.15 -4.97 1.88
CA ASN A 234 -20.17 -3.94 1.97
C ASN A 234 -21.21 -4.11 0.84
N ASN A 235 -22.48 -4.21 1.21
CA ASN A 235 -23.59 -4.37 0.24
C ASN A 235 -23.67 -3.22 -0.79
N LYS A 236 -23.45 -1.97 -0.39
CA LYS A 236 -23.43 -0.81 -1.30
C LYS A 236 -22.32 -0.95 -2.34
N ALA A 237 -21.12 -1.34 -1.91
CA ALA A 237 -19.98 -1.57 -2.80
C ALA A 237 -20.21 -2.74 -3.76
N GLN A 238 -20.82 -3.83 -3.28
CA GLN A 238 -21.17 -4.98 -4.13
C GLN A 238 -22.22 -4.59 -5.18
N THR A 239 -23.26 -3.84 -4.78
CA THR A 239 -24.30 -3.33 -5.69
C THR A 239 -23.70 -2.39 -6.73
N TYR A 240 -22.86 -1.45 -6.31
CA TYR A 240 -22.14 -0.56 -7.22
C TYR A 240 -21.28 -1.35 -8.23
N PHE A 241 -20.52 -2.32 -7.73
CA PHE A 241 -19.68 -3.16 -8.59
C PHE A 241 -20.50 -3.95 -9.62
N LYS A 242 -21.60 -4.61 -9.19
CA LYS A 242 -22.52 -5.35 -10.06
C LYS A 242 -23.13 -4.44 -11.13
N ARG A 243 -23.58 -3.25 -10.73
CA ARG A 243 -24.10 -2.23 -11.66
C ARG A 243 -23.06 -1.86 -12.71
N LYS A 244 -21.79 -1.62 -12.33
CA LYS A 244 -20.73 -1.29 -13.29
C LYS A 244 -20.43 -2.43 -14.27
N VAL A 245 -20.59 -3.66 -13.84
CA VAL A 245 -20.48 -4.84 -14.76
C VAL A 245 -21.68 -4.91 -15.70
N SER A 246 -22.90 -4.68 -15.22
CA SER A 246 -24.11 -4.64 -16.08
C SER A 246 -24.12 -3.50 -17.10
N GLU A 247 -23.42 -2.38 -16.80
CA GLU A 247 -23.14 -1.28 -17.73
C GLU A 247 -22.11 -1.67 -18.84
N GLY A 248 -21.73 -2.94 -18.94
CA GLY A 248 -20.79 -3.45 -19.97
C GLY A 248 -19.31 -3.31 -19.61
N LYS A 249 -18.94 -2.93 -18.39
CA LYS A 249 -17.54 -2.88 -17.96
C LYS A 249 -17.04 -4.28 -17.58
N SER A 250 -15.79 -4.57 -17.92
CA SER A 250 -15.14 -5.78 -17.40
C SER A 250 -15.02 -5.71 -15.86
N LYS A 251 -14.93 -6.85 -15.19
CA LYS A 251 -14.73 -6.93 -13.73
C LYS A 251 -13.53 -6.07 -13.26
N SER A 252 -12.45 -6.07 -14.04
CA SER A 252 -11.27 -5.24 -13.73
C SER A 252 -11.59 -3.74 -13.83
N GLN A 253 -12.34 -3.31 -14.85
CA GLN A 253 -12.75 -1.91 -15.00
C GLN A 253 -13.74 -1.48 -13.90
N ALA A 254 -14.72 -2.34 -13.57
CA ALA A 254 -15.65 -2.10 -12.46
C ALA A 254 -14.91 -1.93 -11.12
N LEU A 255 -13.86 -2.73 -10.88
CA LEU A 255 -13.01 -2.59 -9.69
C LEU A 255 -12.21 -1.27 -9.68
N VAL A 256 -11.75 -0.80 -10.84
CA VAL A 256 -11.11 0.54 -10.95
C VAL A 256 -12.11 1.64 -10.60
N CYS A 257 -13.36 1.54 -11.06
CA CYS A 257 -14.42 2.49 -10.68
C CYS A 257 -14.67 2.49 -9.17
N LEU A 258 -14.74 1.31 -8.55
CA LEU A 258 -14.93 1.19 -7.11
C LEU A 258 -13.76 1.79 -6.32
N ARG A 259 -12.51 1.50 -6.73
CA ARG A 259 -11.32 2.13 -6.10
C ARG A 259 -11.38 3.65 -6.12
N ARG A 260 -11.87 4.22 -7.23
CA ARG A 260 -12.03 5.67 -7.35
C ARG A 260 -13.04 6.21 -6.33
N GLN A 261 -14.13 5.48 -6.06
CA GLN A 261 -15.08 5.83 -5.00
C GLN A 261 -14.46 5.74 -3.61
N MET A 262 -13.65 4.69 -3.36
CA MET A 262 -12.94 4.56 -2.07
C MET A 262 -12.01 5.75 -1.82
N VAL A 263 -11.33 6.27 -2.84
CA VAL A 263 -10.49 7.48 -2.69
C VAL A 263 -11.33 8.68 -2.26
N ASN A 264 -12.55 8.86 -2.81
CA ASN A 264 -13.43 9.96 -2.42
C ASN A 264 -13.81 9.85 -0.93
N ILE A 265 -14.24 8.66 -0.50
CA ILE A 265 -14.63 8.38 0.89
C ILE A 265 -13.44 8.63 1.82
N VAL A 266 -12.29 8.06 1.53
CA VAL A 266 -11.08 8.20 2.36
C VAL A 266 -10.62 9.65 2.41
N TRP A 267 -10.66 10.40 1.30
CA TRP A 267 -10.31 11.82 1.30
C TRP A 267 -11.22 12.62 2.24
N MET A 268 -12.53 12.39 2.20
CA MET A 268 -13.50 13.04 3.10
C MET A 268 -13.24 12.68 4.56
N MET A 269 -12.99 11.40 4.84
CA MET A 269 -12.68 10.93 6.20
C MET A 269 -11.39 11.54 6.76
N LEU A 270 -10.33 11.60 5.95
CA LEU A 270 -9.06 12.22 6.35
C LEU A 270 -9.19 13.71 6.56
N LYS A 271 -9.94 14.42 5.69
CA LYS A 271 -10.14 15.87 5.73
C LYS A 271 -10.95 16.32 6.93
N HIS A 272 -12.00 15.57 7.28
CA HIS A 272 -12.96 15.94 8.30
C HIS A 272 -12.86 15.08 9.57
N LYS A 273 -11.96 14.10 9.62
CA LYS A 273 -11.79 13.14 10.73
C LYS A 273 -13.12 12.47 11.13
N THR A 274 -13.98 12.17 10.13
CA THR A 274 -15.28 11.57 10.34
C THR A 274 -15.22 10.05 10.37
N ILE A 275 -16.05 9.42 11.19
CA ILE A 275 -16.26 7.96 11.20
C ILE A 275 -17.00 7.55 9.92
N TYR A 276 -16.67 6.38 9.39
CA TYR A 276 -17.36 5.83 8.23
C TYR A 276 -18.81 5.48 8.57
N ASP A 277 -19.74 6.16 7.95
CA ASP A 277 -21.17 5.87 8.06
C ASP A 277 -21.67 5.15 6.81
N ILE A 278 -22.10 3.89 7.00
CA ILE A 278 -22.67 3.07 5.93
C ILE A 278 -24.05 3.57 5.46
N HIS A 279 -24.74 4.32 6.31
CA HIS A 279 -26.11 4.81 6.07
C HIS A 279 -26.15 6.21 5.48
N ARG A 280 -25.03 6.94 5.48
CA ARG A 280 -24.96 8.26 4.87
C ARG A 280 -25.25 8.15 3.37
N ASN A 281 -26.37 8.71 2.95
CA ASN A 281 -26.69 8.88 1.53
C ASN A 281 -25.85 10.06 1.01
N ASP A 282 -25.01 9.77 0.02
CA ASP A 282 -24.32 10.79 -0.77
C ASP A 282 -25.29 11.45 -1.74
#